data_6441ca72b286e423e9d70a314300ddd5
#
_entry.id   6441ca72b286e423e9d70a314300ddd5
#
_cell.length_a   1.000
_cell.length_b   1.000
_cell.length_c   1.000
_cell.angle_alpha   90.00
_cell.angle_beta   90.00
_cell.angle_gamma   90.00
#
_symmetry.space_group_name_H-M   'P 1'
#
loop_
_entity.id
_entity.type
_entity.pdbx_description
1 polymer ?
#
loop_
_entity_poly.entity_id
_entity_poly.type
_entity_poly.pdbx_seq_one_letter_code
_entity_poly.pdbx_strand_id
1 'polypeptide(L)'
;MKEKTIAWILLLGIVALLVAISATQWFLFNYHENNFTKTIESAIRYAYLKDWDHAQLQAQKANDIWNRGNFIVAVKYAETDYTFLNIYLTRFQLAIAQKDADEAAKEGFSALYIFNNITSVAPRP
;
A
#
# COMPACT_ATOMS: atom_id res chain seq x y z
N MET A 1 37.72 15.82 17.71
CA MET A 1 37.67 14.72 16.72
C MET A 1 36.67 13.64 17.09
N LYS A 2 36.51 13.31 18.34
CA LYS A 2 35.49 12.35 18.78
C LYS A 2 34.07 12.80 18.38
N GLU A 3 33.77 14.10 18.41
CA GLU A 3 32.48 14.65 18.06
C GLU A 3 32.14 14.43 16.57
N LYS A 4 33.13 14.62 15.69
CA LYS A 4 32.92 14.38 14.25
C LYS A 4 32.68 12.90 13.96
N THR A 5 33.40 12.01 14.64
CA THR A 5 33.24 10.57 14.49
C THR A 5 31.84 10.13 14.94
N ILE A 6 31.37 10.65 16.08
CA ILE A 6 30.03 10.36 16.59
C ILE A 6 28.96 10.85 15.62
N ALA A 7 29.11 12.08 15.07
CA ALA A 7 28.20 12.64 14.10
C ALA A 7 28.10 11.78 12.84
N TRP A 8 29.24 11.28 12.32
CA TRP A 8 29.27 10.39 11.17
C TRP A 8 28.60 9.05 11.45
N ILE A 9 28.84 8.47 12.63
CA ILE A 9 28.21 7.20 13.02
C ILE A 9 26.70 7.37 13.10
N LEU A 10 26.23 8.47 13.71
CA LEU A 10 24.79 8.77 13.80
C LEU A 10 24.17 8.96 12.43
N LEU A 11 24.85 9.71 11.53
CA LEU A 11 24.38 9.94 10.16
C LEU A 11 24.26 8.62 9.40
N LEU A 12 25.29 7.78 9.45
CA LEU A 12 25.26 6.46 8.80
C LEU A 12 24.16 5.56 9.37
N GLY A 13 23.94 5.62 10.69
CA GLY A 13 22.85 4.89 11.34
C GLY A 13 21.46 5.33 10.82
N ILE A 14 21.25 6.63 10.67
CA ILE A 14 20.00 7.18 10.16
C ILE A 14 19.79 6.76 8.70
N VAL A 15 20.82 6.87 7.86
CA VAL A 15 20.75 6.46 6.44
C VAL A 15 20.44 4.97 6.34
N ALA A 16 21.13 4.14 7.12
CA ALA A 16 20.89 2.68 7.13
C ALA A 16 19.45 2.36 7.54
N LEU A 17 18.90 3.07 8.54
CA LEU A 17 17.52 2.88 8.99
C LEU A 17 16.52 3.24 7.87
N LEU A 18 16.74 4.38 7.20
CA LEU A 18 15.86 4.81 6.10
C LEU A 18 15.89 3.82 4.93
N VAL A 19 17.06 3.30 4.59
CA VAL A 19 17.20 2.27 3.55
C VAL A 19 16.48 0.99 3.96
N ALA A 20 16.63 0.56 5.21
CA ALA A 20 15.95 -0.63 5.73
C ALA A 20 14.43 -0.48 5.68
N ILE A 21 13.89 0.67 6.08
CA ILE A 21 12.45 0.97 6.02
C ILE A 21 11.97 0.90 4.57
N SER A 22 12.67 1.53 3.64
CA SER A 22 12.30 1.55 2.22
C SER A 22 12.34 0.17 1.60
N ALA A 23 13.38 -0.62 1.89
CA ALA A 23 13.51 -1.98 1.40
C ALA A 23 12.41 -2.90 1.96
N THR A 24 12.10 -2.78 3.24
CA THR A 24 11.04 -3.56 3.88
C THR A 24 9.68 -3.21 3.28
N GLN A 25 9.40 -1.93 3.06
CA GLN A 25 8.17 -1.48 2.44
C GLN A 25 8.03 -2.05 1.03
N TRP A 26 9.08 -1.95 0.22
CA TRP A 26 9.08 -2.50 -1.13
C TRP A 26 8.82 -4.01 -1.11
N PHE A 27 9.52 -4.74 -0.25
CA PHE A 27 9.38 -6.19 -0.12
C PHE A 27 7.94 -6.57 0.27
N LEU A 28 7.37 -5.91 1.27
CA LEU A 28 6.02 -6.23 1.76
C LEU A 28 4.93 -5.97 0.71
N PHE A 29 5.06 -4.91 -0.10
CA PHE A 29 4.02 -4.53 -1.05
C PHE A 29 4.22 -5.11 -2.45
N ASN A 30 5.45 -5.43 -2.83
CA ASN A 30 5.79 -5.84 -4.19
C ASN A 30 6.34 -7.26 -4.30
N TYR A 31 6.51 -7.97 -3.19
CA TYR A 31 6.95 -9.35 -3.24
C TYR A 31 5.94 -10.20 -4.01
N HIS A 32 6.43 -11.24 -4.71
CA HIS A 32 5.69 -12.02 -5.70
C HIS A 32 4.26 -12.41 -5.27
N GLU A 33 4.09 -12.94 -4.05
CA GLU A 33 2.79 -13.36 -3.54
C GLU A 33 2.02 -12.25 -2.82
N ASN A 34 2.69 -11.15 -2.51
CA ASN A 34 2.17 -10.05 -1.70
C ASN A 34 2.04 -8.75 -2.49
N ASN A 35 1.96 -8.80 -3.83
CA ASN A 35 1.87 -7.61 -4.65
C ASN A 35 0.48 -6.97 -4.50
N PHE A 36 0.44 -5.83 -3.82
CA PHE A 36 -0.79 -5.10 -3.56
C PHE A 36 -1.51 -4.69 -4.84
N THR A 37 -0.78 -4.11 -5.79
CA THR A 37 -1.35 -3.61 -7.05
C THR A 37 -2.00 -4.72 -7.85
N LYS A 38 -1.31 -5.84 -8.04
CA LYS A 38 -1.85 -6.99 -8.78
C LYS A 38 -3.08 -7.57 -8.10
N THR A 39 -3.09 -7.59 -6.78
CA THR A 39 -4.21 -8.12 -6.00
C THR A 39 -5.45 -7.25 -6.18
N ILE A 40 -5.31 -5.93 -6.14
CA ILE A 40 -6.42 -5.00 -6.40
C ILE A 40 -6.94 -5.16 -7.84
N GLU A 41 -6.03 -5.21 -8.83
CA GLU A 41 -6.40 -5.39 -10.24
C GLU A 41 -7.14 -6.72 -10.46
N SER A 42 -6.69 -7.80 -9.81
CA SER A 42 -7.36 -9.10 -9.88
C SER A 42 -8.77 -9.05 -9.30
N ALA A 43 -8.94 -8.37 -8.17
CA ALA A 43 -10.25 -8.21 -7.55
C ALA A 43 -11.21 -7.45 -8.47
N ILE A 44 -10.75 -6.39 -9.11
CA ILE A 44 -11.55 -5.62 -10.08
C ILE A 44 -11.95 -6.49 -11.27
N ARG A 45 -11.00 -7.25 -11.81
CA ARG A 45 -11.27 -8.15 -12.94
C ARG A 45 -12.33 -9.19 -12.59
N TYR A 46 -12.21 -9.86 -11.44
CA TYR A 46 -13.21 -10.81 -10.99
C TYR A 46 -14.59 -10.16 -10.79
N ALA A 47 -14.62 -8.91 -10.29
CA ALA A 47 -15.87 -8.16 -10.14
C ALA A 47 -16.56 -7.95 -11.49
N TYR A 48 -15.83 -7.58 -12.54
CA TYR A 48 -16.39 -7.42 -13.88
C TYR A 48 -16.84 -8.74 -14.50
N LEU A 49 -16.21 -9.86 -14.13
CA LEU A 49 -16.63 -11.19 -14.53
C LEU A 49 -17.81 -11.72 -13.68
N LYS A 50 -18.26 -10.94 -12.71
CA LYS A 50 -19.32 -11.32 -11.74
C LYS A 50 -18.94 -12.53 -10.88
N ASP A 51 -17.65 -12.82 -10.76
CA ASP A 51 -17.11 -13.83 -9.87
C ASP A 51 -16.85 -13.20 -8.50
N TRP A 52 -17.91 -13.00 -7.75
CA TRP A 52 -17.87 -12.23 -6.52
C TRP A 52 -17.09 -12.93 -5.40
N ASP A 53 -17.09 -14.25 -5.38
CA ASP A 53 -16.33 -15.01 -4.38
C ASP A 53 -14.83 -14.77 -4.53
N HIS A 54 -14.32 -14.85 -5.77
CA HIS A 54 -12.91 -14.57 -6.04
C HIS A 54 -12.58 -13.07 -5.89
N ALA A 55 -13.49 -12.20 -6.29
CA ALA A 55 -13.31 -10.76 -6.10
C ALA A 55 -13.16 -10.41 -4.62
N GLN A 56 -14.00 -10.96 -3.77
CA GLN A 56 -13.97 -10.73 -2.33
C GLN A 56 -12.69 -11.29 -1.70
N LEU A 57 -12.27 -12.48 -2.13
CA LEU A 57 -11.02 -13.09 -1.65
C LEU A 57 -9.80 -12.22 -1.98
N GLN A 58 -9.73 -11.72 -3.21
CA GLN A 58 -8.63 -10.85 -3.62
C GLN A 58 -8.65 -9.50 -2.91
N ALA A 59 -9.83 -8.91 -2.71
CA ALA A 59 -9.96 -7.65 -1.98
C ALA A 59 -9.51 -7.82 -0.52
N GLN A 60 -9.86 -8.91 0.11
CA GLN A 60 -9.43 -9.21 1.47
C GLN A 60 -7.91 -9.42 1.53
N LYS A 61 -7.34 -10.11 0.54
CA LYS A 61 -5.90 -10.30 0.44
C LYS A 61 -5.16 -8.97 0.30
N ALA A 62 -5.67 -8.04 -0.51
CA ALA A 62 -5.10 -6.70 -0.65
C ALA A 62 -5.12 -5.94 0.68
N ASN A 63 -6.23 -6.01 1.39
CA ASN A 63 -6.36 -5.39 2.70
C ASN A 63 -5.36 -5.98 3.71
N ASP A 64 -5.15 -7.28 3.68
CA ASP A 64 -4.19 -7.96 4.57
C ASP A 64 -2.75 -7.54 4.24
N ILE A 65 -2.41 -7.41 2.95
CA ILE A 65 -1.09 -6.92 2.52
C ILE A 65 -0.86 -5.50 3.05
N TRP A 66 -1.85 -4.61 2.88
CA TRP A 66 -1.77 -3.24 3.37
C TRP A 66 -1.62 -3.20 4.89
N ASN A 67 -2.40 -3.97 5.63
CA ASN A 67 -2.35 -3.99 7.09
C ASN A 67 -1.00 -4.46 7.64
N ARG A 68 -0.32 -5.36 6.93
CA ARG A 68 1.02 -5.83 7.35
C ARG A 68 2.10 -4.78 7.15
N GLY A 69 1.94 -3.89 6.17
CA GLY A 69 2.96 -2.89 5.85
C GLY A 69 2.63 -1.46 6.25
N ASN A 70 1.42 -1.19 6.72
CA ASN A 70 0.95 0.18 6.91
C ASN A 70 1.70 0.97 7.98
N PHE A 71 2.22 0.33 9.00
CA PHE A 71 2.98 1.02 10.05
C PHE A 71 4.28 1.65 9.50
N ILE A 72 4.88 1.03 8.49
CA ILE A 72 6.08 1.55 7.83
C ILE A 72 5.73 2.82 7.04
N VAL A 73 4.57 2.79 6.37
CA VAL A 73 4.05 3.96 5.65
C VAL A 73 3.75 5.10 6.63
N ALA A 74 3.13 4.81 7.76
CA ALA A 74 2.82 5.80 8.78
C ALA A 74 4.06 6.49 9.34
N VAL A 75 5.18 5.78 9.42
CA VAL A 75 6.46 6.36 9.87
C VAL A 75 7.07 7.27 8.81
N LYS A 76 6.93 6.92 7.52
CA LYS A 76 7.64 7.57 6.41
C LYS A 76 6.85 8.69 5.75
N TYR A 77 5.53 8.62 5.72
CA TYR A 77 4.67 9.50 4.91
C TYR A 77 3.61 10.21 5.73
N ALA A 78 3.00 11.20 5.09
CA ALA A 78 1.95 12.00 5.72
C ALA A 78 0.73 11.15 6.09
N GLU A 79 0.17 11.41 7.25
CA GLU A 79 -1.00 10.73 7.78
C GLU A 79 -2.22 10.83 6.83
N THR A 80 -2.35 11.93 6.08
CA THR A 80 -3.46 12.17 5.16
C THR A 80 -3.55 11.08 4.09
N ASP A 81 -2.44 10.76 3.41
CA ASP A 81 -2.43 9.73 2.36
C ASP A 81 -2.72 8.34 2.94
N TYR A 82 -2.15 8.06 4.10
CA TYR A 82 -2.42 6.83 4.84
C TYR A 82 -3.91 6.68 5.13
N THR A 83 -4.55 7.74 5.62
CA THR A 83 -5.97 7.76 5.95
C THR A 83 -6.82 7.57 4.70
N PHE A 84 -6.53 8.26 3.60
CA PHE A 84 -7.27 8.13 2.35
C PHE A 84 -7.17 6.71 1.78
N LEU A 85 -6.00 6.10 1.84
CA LEU A 85 -5.86 4.72 1.36
C LEU A 85 -6.74 3.76 2.15
N ASN A 86 -6.77 3.89 3.47
CA ASN A 86 -7.65 3.08 4.31
C ASN A 86 -9.14 3.28 3.95
N ILE A 87 -9.55 4.52 3.68
CA ILE A 87 -10.92 4.83 3.29
C ILE A 87 -11.26 4.17 1.95
N TYR A 88 -10.39 4.29 0.94
CA TYR A 88 -10.63 3.71 -0.37
C TYR A 88 -10.66 2.18 -0.33
N LEU A 89 -9.80 1.55 0.46
CA LEU A 89 -9.83 0.09 0.64
C LEU A 89 -11.13 -0.37 1.29
N THR A 90 -11.61 0.34 2.29
CA THR A 90 -12.89 0.04 2.93
C THR A 90 -14.05 0.16 1.94
N ARG A 91 -14.09 1.23 1.16
CA ARG A 91 -15.11 1.44 0.12
C ARG A 91 -15.02 0.40 -0.98
N PHE A 92 -13.81 0.00 -1.35
CA PHE A 92 -13.56 -1.05 -2.34
C PHE A 92 -14.17 -2.38 -1.89
N GLN A 93 -13.89 -2.79 -0.66
CA GLN A 93 -14.45 -4.02 -0.11
C GLN A 93 -15.98 -3.95 -0.03
N LEU A 94 -16.52 -2.81 0.36
CA LEU A 94 -17.96 -2.60 0.44
C LEU A 94 -18.62 -2.71 -0.94
N ALA A 95 -18.01 -2.10 -1.97
CA ALA A 95 -18.52 -2.17 -3.35
C ALA A 95 -18.59 -3.63 -3.84
N ILE A 96 -17.57 -4.42 -3.53
CA ILE A 96 -17.55 -5.86 -3.89
C ILE A 96 -18.63 -6.62 -3.12
N ALA A 97 -18.80 -6.33 -1.83
CA ALA A 97 -19.86 -6.95 -1.02
C ALA A 97 -21.26 -6.61 -1.56
N GLN A 98 -21.43 -5.41 -2.11
CA GLN A 98 -22.68 -4.97 -2.73
C GLN A 98 -22.82 -5.43 -4.18
N LYS A 99 -21.84 -6.14 -4.72
CA LYS A 99 -21.81 -6.64 -6.11
C LYS A 99 -21.94 -5.51 -7.13
N ASP A 100 -21.23 -4.40 -6.89
CA ASP A 100 -21.17 -3.24 -7.76
C ASP A 100 -19.77 -3.15 -8.40
N ALA A 101 -19.64 -3.66 -9.63
CA ALA A 101 -18.36 -3.74 -10.32
C ALA A 101 -17.79 -2.36 -10.67
N ASP A 102 -18.64 -1.42 -11.12
CA ASP A 102 -18.18 -0.08 -11.48
C ASP A 102 -17.68 0.70 -10.27
N GLU A 103 -18.40 0.62 -9.16
CA GLU A 103 -17.98 1.25 -7.92
C GLU A 103 -16.70 0.58 -7.37
N ALA A 104 -16.60 -0.74 -7.46
CA ALA A 104 -15.39 -1.46 -7.07
C ALA A 104 -14.18 -1.00 -7.89
N ALA A 105 -14.33 -0.84 -9.20
CA ALA A 105 -13.25 -0.34 -10.06
C ALA A 105 -12.84 1.08 -9.66
N LYS A 106 -13.80 1.96 -9.46
CA LYS A 106 -13.55 3.35 -9.05
C LYS A 106 -12.77 3.43 -7.75
N GLU A 107 -13.22 2.73 -6.73
CA GLU A 107 -12.56 2.77 -5.40
C GLU A 107 -11.22 2.03 -5.43
N GLY A 108 -11.12 0.93 -6.16
CA GLY A 108 -9.88 0.19 -6.30
C GLY A 108 -8.81 0.99 -7.02
N PHE A 109 -9.13 1.66 -8.12
CA PHE A 109 -8.19 2.52 -8.83
C PHE A 109 -7.80 3.75 -8.01
N SER A 110 -8.73 4.31 -7.23
CA SER A 110 -8.40 5.39 -6.30
C SER A 110 -7.40 4.93 -5.24
N ALA A 111 -7.58 3.74 -4.70
CA ALA A 111 -6.63 3.15 -3.75
C ALA A 111 -5.25 2.96 -4.39
N LEU A 112 -5.21 2.46 -5.63
CA LEU A 112 -3.95 2.26 -6.36
C LEU A 112 -3.23 3.58 -6.63
N TYR A 113 -3.98 4.63 -6.97
CA TYR A 113 -3.39 5.95 -7.18
C TYR A 113 -2.68 6.46 -5.92
N ILE A 114 -3.35 6.38 -4.77
CA ILE A 114 -2.76 6.79 -3.49
C ILE A 114 -1.58 5.87 -3.13
N PHE A 115 -1.73 4.57 -3.29
CA PHE A 115 -0.68 3.60 -3.01
C PHE A 115 0.59 3.86 -3.83
N ASN A 116 0.44 4.10 -5.12
CA ASN A 116 1.57 4.41 -5.99
C ASN A 116 2.26 5.72 -5.58
N ASN A 117 1.48 6.72 -5.18
CA ASN A 117 2.04 7.97 -4.69
C ASN A 117 2.83 7.78 -3.40
N ILE A 118 2.29 7.02 -2.45
CA ILE A 118 2.94 6.74 -1.16
C ILE A 118 4.24 5.96 -1.36
N THR A 119 4.24 4.96 -2.24
CA THR A 119 5.37 4.04 -2.40
C THR A 119 6.40 4.52 -3.43
N SER A 120 6.15 5.63 -4.11
CA SER A 120 7.13 6.19 -5.04
C SER A 120 8.31 6.82 -4.29
N VAL A 121 9.48 6.84 -4.93
CA VAL A 121 10.69 7.45 -4.35
C VAL A 121 10.51 8.96 -4.19
N ALA A 122 9.78 9.59 -5.11
CA ALA A 122 9.46 11.01 -5.09
C ALA A 122 7.94 11.17 -5.22
N PRO A 123 7.19 11.13 -4.08
CA PRO A 123 5.75 11.26 -4.11
C PRO A 123 5.30 12.55 -4.79
N ARG A 124 4.24 12.44 -5.59
CA ARG A 124 3.66 13.61 -6.26
C ARG A 124 2.79 14.39 -5.29
N PRO A 125 2.81 15.72 -5.39
CA PRO A 125 1.94 16.54 -4.55
C PRO A 125 0.45 16.35 -4.87
#